data_be68716a7e36e3a8ce74f29209c0eef2
#
_entry.id   be68716a7e36e3a8ce74f29209c0eef2
#
_cell.length_a   1.000
_cell.length_b   1.000
_cell.length_c   1.000
_cell.angle_alpha   90.00
_cell.angle_beta   90.00
_cell.angle_gamma   90.00
#
_symmetry.space_group_name_H-M   'P 1'
#
loop_
_entity.id
_entity.type
_entity.pdbx_description
1 polymer ?
#
loop_
_entity_poly.entity_id
_entity_poly.type
_entity_poly.pdbx_seq_one_letter_code
_entity_poly.pdbx_strand_id
1 'polypeptide(L)'
;VGGLNSAYNGAQDYDFVLRATEQATKIKHIPGMMYHWRAIESSTALNPESKGYAYVAGQKAVQAATERRGLKAQVEIAEFYGSYKINYLYDHVPMVSLIITNDTENMSSYLRQLLEKTAYTNYEILLPERFENQINIQNDRLRYVSTETRHGMIQAAKGEYVALLNAGLVPTKNDWLKELMNIGQQETSGLVTGRVVDARYRVETVGVSVDTDKGRLLYPEKGTPGKSLGYYYRIALPRNIQAATEDCLLFNKQLYLNLEGINENLGKEWMGVDLSLQFASAGKRNVYVSYAILKADEKMQNHDKKGSYKELAEKWTAEALVDPYRNPKHL
;
A
#
# COMPACT_ATOMS: atom_id res chain seq x y z
N VAL A 1 16.41 19.33 -19.60
CA VAL A 1 15.07 18.71 -19.65
C VAL A 1 14.46 18.82 -21.07
N GLY A 2 14.82 19.83 -21.86
CA GLY A 2 14.20 20.17 -23.14
C GLY A 2 12.86 20.90 -22.96
N GLY A 3 12.22 21.23 -24.07
CA GLY A 3 10.91 21.91 -24.10
C GLY A 3 9.72 20.93 -24.04
N LEU A 4 8.54 21.44 -24.38
CA LEU A 4 7.34 20.61 -24.60
C LEU A 4 7.54 19.75 -25.84
N ASN A 5 7.17 18.47 -25.76
CA ASN A 5 7.33 17.52 -26.84
C ASN A 5 5.99 17.29 -27.56
N SER A 6 5.93 17.63 -28.86
CA SER A 6 4.72 17.49 -29.66
C SER A 6 4.25 16.04 -29.88
N ALA A 7 5.12 15.06 -29.66
CA ALA A 7 4.75 13.64 -29.70
C ALA A 7 3.71 13.27 -28.61
N TYR A 8 3.61 14.09 -27.57
CA TYR A 8 2.66 13.91 -26.47
C TYR A 8 1.54 14.97 -26.48
N ASN A 9 1.13 15.44 -27.62
CA ASN A 9 0.04 16.42 -27.73
C ASN A 9 -1.20 15.97 -26.92
N GLY A 10 -1.69 16.87 -26.05
CA GLY A 10 -2.77 16.59 -25.11
C GLY A 10 -2.29 16.16 -23.72
N ALA A 11 -1.02 15.76 -23.58
CA ALA A 11 -0.36 15.40 -22.30
C ALA A 11 1.11 15.88 -22.26
N GLN A 12 1.45 16.90 -23.05
CA GLN A 12 2.82 17.43 -23.16
C GLN A 12 3.33 18.07 -21.87
N ASP A 13 2.45 18.64 -21.06
CA ASP A 13 2.73 19.15 -19.72
C ASP A 13 3.05 18.01 -18.75
N TYR A 14 2.31 16.91 -18.85
CA TYR A 14 2.54 15.71 -18.03
C TYR A 14 3.90 15.08 -18.37
N ASP A 15 4.22 14.86 -19.65
CA ASP A 15 5.55 14.41 -20.10
C ASP A 15 6.66 15.35 -19.61
N PHE A 16 6.45 16.67 -19.72
CA PHE A 16 7.44 17.64 -19.24
C PHE A 16 7.69 17.52 -17.73
N VAL A 17 6.64 17.39 -16.93
CA VAL A 17 6.76 17.20 -15.47
C VAL A 17 7.50 15.91 -15.14
N LEU A 18 7.21 14.80 -15.83
CA LEU A 18 7.91 13.54 -15.61
C LEU A 18 9.42 13.68 -15.87
N ARG A 19 9.83 14.28 -17.02
CA ARG A 19 11.24 14.54 -17.34
C ARG A 19 11.89 15.52 -16.37
N ALA A 20 11.18 16.55 -15.93
CA ALA A 20 11.70 17.52 -14.99
C ALA A 20 11.96 16.89 -13.62
N THR A 21 11.03 16.06 -13.12
CA THR A 21 11.18 15.40 -11.83
C THR A 21 12.23 14.29 -11.83
N GLU A 22 12.55 13.69 -12.99
CA GLU A 22 13.65 12.73 -13.14
C GLU A 22 15.04 13.37 -12.92
N GLN A 23 15.17 14.66 -13.19
CA GLN A 23 16.43 15.40 -13.10
C GLN A 23 16.49 16.32 -11.86
N ALA A 24 15.37 16.52 -11.17
CA ALA A 24 15.30 17.40 -10.02
C ALA A 24 16.00 16.80 -8.81
N THR A 25 16.93 17.54 -8.21
CA THR A 25 17.57 17.17 -6.94
C THR A 25 16.73 17.56 -5.74
N LYS A 26 15.80 18.50 -5.88
CA LYS A 26 14.91 18.98 -4.83
C LYS A 26 13.57 19.43 -5.42
N ILE A 27 12.50 18.89 -4.84
CA ILE A 27 11.12 19.29 -5.16
C ILE A 27 10.53 19.94 -3.90
N LYS A 28 9.96 21.16 -4.03
CA LYS A 28 9.32 21.87 -2.93
C LYS A 28 7.83 21.97 -3.17
N HIS A 29 7.04 21.50 -2.22
CA HIS A 29 5.60 21.72 -2.19
C HIS A 29 5.29 23.11 -1.64
N ILE A 30 4.44 23.89 -2.36
CA ILE A 30 3.92 25.17 -1.91
C ILE A 30 2.45 24.96 -1.52
N PRO A 31 2.11 24.98 -0.22
CA PRO A 31 0.76 24.71 0.25
C PRO A 31 -0.15 25.92 0.05
N GLY A 32 -0.79 26.02 -1.11
CA GLY A 32 -1.72 27.11 -1.45
C GLY A 32 -2.32 26.94 -2.84
N MET A 33 -3.46 27.57 -3.08
CA MET A 33 -4.06 27.64 -4.40
C MET A 33 -3.36 28.76 -5.22
N MET A 34 -2.36 28.38 -6.02
CA MET A 34 -1.53 29.30 -6.78
C MET A 34 -1.94 29.41 -8.26
N TYR A 35 -2.85 28.56 -8.71
CA TYR A 35 -3.29 28.49 -10.10
C TYR A 35 -4.78 28.19 -10.19
N HIS A 36 -5.48 28.91 -11.07
CA HIS A 36 -6.89 28.69 -11.39
C HIS A 36 -7.03 28.23 -12.83
N TRP A 37 -7.48 26.99 -13.03
CA TRP A 37 -7.76 26.48 -14.36
C TRP A 37 -9.12 26.95 -14.84
N ARG A 38 -9.14 27.65 -15.98
CA ARG A 38 -10.41 28.07 -16.59
C ARG A 38 -11.14 26.87 -17.17
N ALA A 39 -12.32 26.60 -16.67
CA ALA A 39 -13.21 25.59 -17.22
C ALA A 39 -14.02 26.21 -18.38
N ILE A 40 -13.90 25.63 -19.59
CA ILE A 40 -14.70 25.95 -20.78
C ILE A 40 -15.28 24.65 -21.33
N GLU A 41 -16.38 24.73 -22.08
CA GLU A 41 -17.10 23.54 -22.59
C GLU A 41 -16.22 22.57 -23.41
N SER A 42 -15.22 23.09 -24.16
CA SER A 42 -14.26 22.29 -24.92
C SER A 42 -13.07 21.77 -24.08
N SER A 43 -13.06 22.05 -22.78
CA SER A 43 -11.99 21.62 -21.86
C SER A 43 -12.22 20.19 -21.36
N THR A 44 -11.15 19.40 -21.27
CA THR A 44 -11.16 18.09 -20.60
C THR A 44 -11.57 18.18 -19.11
N ALA A 45 -11.50 19.37 -18.51
CA ALA A 45 -11.98 19.60 -17.15
C ALA A 45 -13.51 19.48 -17.01
N LEU A 46 -14.28 19.81 -18.07
CA LEU A 46 -15.74 19.68 -18.10
C LEU A 46 -16.22 18.46 -18.88
N ASN A 47 -15.49 18.03 -19.91
CA ASN A 47 -15.82 16.88 -20.71
C ASN A 47 -14.59 15.98 -20.91
N PRO A 48 -14.33 15.05 -19.96
CA PRO A 48 -13.20 14.12 -20.05
C PRO A 48 -13.19 13.27 -21.33
N GLU A 49 -14.35 12.94 -21.90
CA GLU A 49 -14.48 12.11 -23.09
C GLU A 49 -14.06 12.81 -24.39
N SER A 50 -14.03 14.15 -24.39
CA SER A 50 -13.79 14.95 -25.61
C SER A 50 -12.37 14.80 -26.17
N LYS A 51 -11.41 14.28 -25.41
CA LYS A 51 -9.99 14.17 -25.79
C LYS A 51 -9.37 12.83 -25.46
N GLY A 52 -9.98 11.75 -25.96
CA GLY A 52 -9.44 10.40 -25.78
C GLY A 52 -7.96 10.25 -26.17
N TYR A 53 -7.50 11.00 -27.18
CA TYR A 53 -6.10 11.03 -27.60
C TYR A 53 -5.14 11.52 -26.50
N ALA A 54 -5.60 12.40 -25.60
CA ALA A 54 -4.76 12.91 -24.49
C ALA A 54 -4.43 11.80 -23.49
N TYR A 55 -5.36 10.86 -23.25
CA TYR A 55 -5.10 9.73 -22.35
C TYR A 55 -4.10 8.75 -22.95
N VAL A 56 -4.18 8.51 -24.26
CA VAL A 56 -3.18 7.69 -24.96
C VAL A 56 -1.82 8.38 -24.97
N ALA A 57 -1.78 9.70 -25.14
CA ALA A 57 -0.53 10.48 -25.07
C ALA A 57 0.07 10.40 -23.66
N GLY A 58 -0.76 10.50 -22.62
CA GLY A 58 -0.32 10.37 -21.23
C GLY A 58 0.18 8.96 -20.90
N GLN A 59 -0.48 7.91 -21.40
CA GLN A 59 0.01 6.53 -21.28
C GLN A 59 1.42 6.38 -21.89
N LYS A 60 1.61 6.91 -23.11
CA LYS A 60 2.92 6.90 -23.77
C LYS A 60 3.97 7.69 -22.97
N ALA A 61 3.60 8.82 -22.38
CA ALA A 61 4.48 9.61 -21.55
C ALA A 61 4.94 8.84 -20.30
N VAL A 62 4.03 8.13 -19.62
CA VAL A 62 4.36 7.27 -18.46
C VAL A 62 5.22 6.08 -18.91
N GLN A 63 4.90 5.42 -20.03
CA GLN A 63 5.70 4.33 -20.58
C GLN A 63 7.13 4.80 -20.87
N ALA A 64 7.30 5.92 -21.55
CA ALA A 64 8.61 6.50 -21.81
C ALA A 64 9.35 6.88 -20.52
N ALA A 65 8.66 7.33 -19.48
CA ALA A 65 9.26 7.61 -18.17
C ALA A 65 9.77 6.34 -17.49
N THR A 66 9.04 5.21 -17.57
CA THR A 66 9.54 3.92 -17.05
C THR A 66 10.78 3.45 -17.81
N GLU A 67 10.80 3.59 -19.11
CA GLU A 67 11.94 3.23 -19.97
C GLU A 67 13.20 4.07 -19.64
N ARG A 68 13.06 5.40 -19.52
CA ARG A 68 14.16 6.29 -19.14
C ARG A 68 14.76 5.97 -17.78
N ARG A 69 13.94 5.44 -16.86
CA ARG A 69 14.36 4.98 -15.53
C ARG A 69 14.92 3.56 -15.52
N GLY A 70 15.01 2.91 -16.68
CA GLY A 70 15.47 1.52 -16.78
C GLY A 70 14.51 0.48 -16.18
N LEU A 71 13.23 0.84 -15.98
CA LEU A 71 12.23 -0.04 -15.40
C LEU A 71 11.57 -0.86 -16.50
N LYS A 72 11.59 -2.18 -16.38
CA LYS A 72 10.81 -3.08 -17.22
C LYS A 72 9.35 -3.01 -16.78
N ALA A 73 8.48 -2.36 -17.54
CA ALA A 73 7.08 -2.20 -17.19
C ALA A 73 6.20 -2.06 -18.43
N GLN A 74 4.93 -2.43 -18.27
CA GLN A 74 3.86 -2.16 -19.20
C GLN A 74 2.86 -1.21 -18.55
N VAL A 75 2.56 -0.10 -19.23
CA VAL A 75 1.63 0.91 -18.76
C VAL A 75 0.29 0.75 -19.45
N GLU A 76 -0.77 0.69 -18.67
CA GLU A 76 -2.16 0.58 -19.12
C GLU A 76 -2.94 1.83 -18.71
N ILE A 77 -3.94 2.23 -19.52
CA ILE A 77 -4.93 3.22 -19.09
C ILE A 77 -5.79 2.55 -18.02
N ALA A 78 -5.86 3.15 -16.84
CA ALA A 78 -6.64 2.64 -15.73
C ALA A 78 -8.13 3.00 -15.88
N GLU A 79 -8.96 2.57 -14.92
CA GLU A 79 -10.41 2.74 -14.93
C GLU A 79 -10.87 4.21 -15.02
N PHE A 80 -10.03 5.15 -14.51
CA PHE A 80 -10.39 6.57 -14.43
C PHE A 80 -9.61 7.40 -15.46
N TYR A 81 -10.28 8.36 -16.06
CA TYR A 81 -9.66 9.27 -17.02
C TYR A 81 -8.41 9.95 -16.46
N GLY A 82 -7.31 9.87 -17.21
CA GLY A 82 -6.03 10.46 -16.83
C GLY A 82 -5.26 9.68 -15.75
N SER A 83 -5.69 8.46 -15.43
CA SER A 83 -4.96 7.55 -14.55
C SER A 83 -4.36 6.38 -15.31
N TYR A 84 -3.21 5.90 -14.83
CA TYR A 84 -2.43 4.85 -15.48
C TYR A 84 -2.01 3.81 -14.46
N LYS A 85 -2.09 2.54 -14.86
CA LYS A 85 -1.58 1.42 -14.07
C LYS A 85 -0.25 0.99 -14.65
N ILE A 86 0.77 0.90 -13.82
CA ILE A 86 2.09 0.42 -14.17
C ILE A 86 2.21 -1.03 -13.70
N ASN A 87 2.30 -1.96 -14.63
CA ASN A 87 2.57 -3.36 -14.36
C ASN A 87 4.08 -3.59 -14.55
N TYR A 88 4.82 -3.72 -13.47
CA TYR A 88 6.25 -4.00 -13.52
C TYR A 88 6.49 -5.45 -13.92
N LEU A 89 7.47 -5.67 -14.80
CA LEU A 89 7.83 -6.99 -15.30
C LEU A 89 9.08 -7.48 -14.56
N TYR A 90 8.92 -8.55 -13.81
CA TYR A 90 9.98 -9.17 -13.04
C TYR A 90 10.41 -10.48 -13.66
N ASP A 91 11.70 -10.80 -13.58
CA ASP A 91 12.27 -11.99 -14.20
C ASP A 91 11.96 -13.27 -13.39
N HIS A 92 11.52 -13.15 -12.14
CA HIS A 92 11.13 -14.27 -11.27
C HIS A 92 9.91 -13.92 -10.41
N VAL A 93 9.30 -14.94 -9.84
CA VAL A 93 8.18 -14.83 -8.88
C VAL A 93 8.73 -15.14 -7.49
N PRO A 94 9.06 -14.13 -6.66
CA PRO A 94 9.64 -14.35 -5.34
C PRO A 94 8.68 -15.10 -4.42
N MET A 95 9.21 -15.88 -3.51
CA MET A 95 8.38 -16.52 -2.49
C MET A 95 7.88 -15.52 -1.46
N VAL A 96 6.59 -15.58 -1.13
CA VAL A 96 5.95 -14.76 -0.10
C VAL A 96 5.50 -15.65 1.07
N SER A 97 5.91 -15.31 2.29
CA SER A 97 5.39 -15.94 3.50
C SER A 97 4.23 -15.09 4.06
N LEU A 98 3.02 -15.63 3.99
CA LEU A 98 1.84 -15.04 4.62
C LEU A 98 1.83 -15.44 6.10
N ILE A 99 2.03 -14.48 6.99
CA ILE A 99 1.98 -14.70 8.44
C ILE A 99 0.63 -14.21 8.93
N ILE A 100 -0.17 -15.13 9.45
CA ILE A 100 -1.49 -14.79 9.99
C ILE A 100 -1.33 -14.28 11.41
N THR A 101 -1.69 -13.01 11.59
CA THR A 101 -1.59 -12.30 12.86
C THR A 101 -2.85 -12.37 13.65
N ASN A 102 -3.19 -12.73 14.62
CA ASN A 102 -4.45 -12.87 15.38
C ASN A 102 -5.22 -14.14 15.07
N ASP A 103 -6.16 -14.40 15.92
CA ASP A 103 -7.04 -15.55 15.83
C ASP A 103 -8.41 -15.11 15.29
N THR A 104 -9.11 -16.04 14.67
CA THR A 104 -10.51 -15.90 14.31
C THR A 104 -11.29 -17.13 14.79
N GLU A 105 -12.57 -16.99 15.09
CA GLU A 105 -13.41 -18.08 15.60
C GLU A 105 -13.42 -19.32 14.69
N ASN A 106 -13.22 -19.14 13.39
CA ASN A 106 -13.18 -20.24 12.43
C ASN A 106 -11.97 -20.13 11.50
N MET A 107 -10.79 -20.41 12.06
CA MET A 107 -9.52 -20.35 11.32
C MET A 107 -9.52 -21.25 10.09
N SER A 108 -10.12 -22.45 10.17
CA SER A 108 -10.20 -23.37 9.02
C SER A 108 -11.03 -22.79 7.87
N SER A 109 -12.17 -22.14 8.15
CA SER A 109 -12.97 -21.49 7.12
C SER A 109 -12.23 -20.31 6.50
N TYR A 110 -11.59 -19.49 7.31
CA TYR A 110 -10.78 -18.36 6.87
C TYR A 110 -9.64 -18.80 5.92
N LEU A 111 -8.88 -19.81 6.33
CA LEU A 111 -7.76 -20.32 5.53
C LEU A 111 -8.19 -20.92 4.19
N ARG A 112 -9.34 -21.63 4.15
CA ARG A 112 -9.90 -22.12 2.87
C ARG A 112 -10.19 -20.98 1.91
N GLN A 113 -10.83 -19.92 2.40
CA GLN A 113 -11.13 -18.73 1.59
C GLN A 113 -9.84 -18.02 1.16
N LEU A 114 -8.85 -17.91 2.04
CA LEU A 114 -7.57 -17.28 1.69
C LEU A 114 -6.83 -18.08 0.61
N LEU A 115 -6.77 -19.40 0.74
CA LEU A 115 -6.16 -20.29 -0.26
C LEU A 115 -6.88 -20.21 -1.61
N GLU A 116 -8.20 -20.25 -1.62
CA GLU A 116 -9.03 -20.14 -2.84
C GLU A 116 -8.85 -18.79 -3.53
N LYS A 117 -8.76 -17.71 -2.74
CA LYS A 117 -8.67 -16.33 -3.26
C LYS A 117 -7.24 -15.81 -3.40
N THR A 118 -6.24 -16.68 -3.46
CA THR A 118 -4.84 -16.29 -3.68
C THR A 118 -4.28 -17.01 -4.90
N ALA A 119 -4.29 -16.31 -6.04
CA ALA A 119 -3.77 -16.84 -7.31
C ALA A 119 -2.25 -16.70 -7.46
N TYR A 120 -1.58 -16.01 -6.54
CA TYR A 120 -0.12 -15.94 -6.50
C TYR A 120 0.43 -17.35 -6.27
N THR A 121 1.39 -17.80 -7.09
CA THR A 121 1.76 -19.22 -7.13
C THR A 121 2.81 -19.61 -6.08
N ASN A 122 3.74 -18.72 -5.76
CA ASN A 122 4.90 -19.01 -4.92
C ASN A 122 4.73 -18.38 -3.52
N TYR A 123 3.95 -19.06 -2.64
CA TYR A 123 3.76 -18.60 -1.27
C TYR A 123 3.57 -19.76 -0.29
N GLU A 124 3.85 -19.48 0.98
CA GLU A 124 3.49 -20.31 2.13
C GLU A 124 2.59 -19.50 3.09
N ILE A 125 1.88 -20.18 3.98
CA ILE A 125 1.12 -19.60 5.08
C ILE A 125 1.71 -20.12 6.39
N LEU A 126 2.17 -19.21 7.24
CA LEU A 126 2.73 -19.53 8.55
C LEU A 126 1.69 -19.30 9.64
N LEU A 127 1.62 -20.29 10.52
CA LEU A 127 0.74 -20.31 11.69
C LEU A 127 1.53 -20.77 12.91
N PRO A 128 1.21 -20.32 14.12
CA PRO A 128 1.73 -20.91 15.34
C PRO A 128 1.33 -22.41 15.48
N GLU A 129 2.21 -23.22 16.05
CA GLU A 129 1.98 -24.68 16.26
C GLU A 129 0.70 -24.98 17.04
N ARG A 130 0.23 -24.07 17.91
CA ARG A 130 -1.04 -24.26 18.62
C ARG A 130 -2.24 -24.51 17.70
N PHE A 131 -2.17 -24.12 16.43
CA PHE A 131 -3.23 -24.34 15.45
C PHE A 131 -3.12 -25.67 14.71
N GLU A 132 -2.02 -26.42 14.79
CA GLU A 132 -1.78 -27.63 14.00
C GLU A 132 -2.88 -28.67 14.18
N ASN A 133 -3.31 -28.90 15.44
CA ASN A 133 -4.38 -29.86 15.74
C ASN A 133 -5.80 -29.27 15.66
N GLN A 134 -5.93 -27.98 15.41
CA GLN A 134 -7.23 -27.29 15.34
C GLN A 134 -7.69 -27.07 13.89
N ILE A 135 -6.74 -27.08 12.93
CA ILE A 135 -7.00 -26.80 11.53
C ILE A 135 -7.10 -28.12 10.76
N ASN A 136 -8.30 -28.40 10.27
CA ASN A 136 -8.55 -29.58 9.42
C ASN A 136 -8.44 -29.20 7.93
N ILE A 137 -7.22 -28.85 7.50
CA ILE A 137 -6.87 -28.55 6.11
C ILE A 137 -5.52 -29.21 5.81
N GLN A 138 -5.50 -30.12 4.84
CA GLN A 138 -4.26 -30.65 4.28
C GLN A 138 -3.88 -29.80 3.05
N ASN A 139 -2.83 -29.00 3.19
CA ASN A 139 -2.29 -28.20 2.10
C ASN A 139 -0.80 -27.95 2.33
N ASP A 140 0.03 -28.23 1.34
CA ASP A 140 1.50 -28.12 1.41
C ASP A 140 2.00 -26.66 1.62
N ARG A 141 1.13 -25.67 1.44
CA ARG A 141 1.44 -24.26 1.72
C ARG A 141 1.31 -23.91 3.19
N LEU A 142 0.61 -24.72 4.00
CA LEU A 142 0.48 -24.47 5.42
C LEU A 142 1.72 -24.98 6.15
N ARG A 143 2.30 -24.15 6.96
CA ARG A 143 3.43 -24.48 7.82
C ARG A 143 3.24 -23.94 9.22
N TYR A 144 3.49 -24.79 10.19
CA TYR A 144 3.39 -24.44 11.61
C TYR A 144 4.78 -24.15 12.17
N VAL A 145 4.87 -23.20 13.09
CA VAL A 145 6.13 -22.77 13.71
C VAL A 145 5.96 -22.65 15.22
N SER A 146 7.00 -22.98 15.97
CA SER A 146 6.97 -23.02 17.44
C SER A 146 6.94 -21.66 18.13
N THR A 147 7.10 -20.59 17.37
CA THR A 147 7.06 -19.22 17.89
C THR A 147 5.71 -18.55 17.61
N GLU A 148 5.28 -17.73 18.55
CA GLU A 148 4.02 -16.93 18.43
C GLU A 148 4.29 -15.46 18.24
N THR A 149 5.54 -15.00 18.45
CA THR A 149 5.90 -13.60 18.23
C THR A 149 6.00 -13.30 16.74
N ARG A 150 5.57 -12.12 16.33
CA ARG A 150 5.66 -11.70 14.92
C ARG A 150 7.09 -11.73 14.41
N HIS A 151 8.02 -11.21 15.22
CA HIS A 151 9.44 -11.23 14.88
C HIS A 151 9.97 -12.66 14.66
N GLY A 152 9.65 -13.58 15.56
CA GLY A 152 10.04 -14.99 15.45
C GLY A 152 9.45 -15.66 14.21
N MET A 153 8.17 -15.40 13.90
CA MET A 153 7.52 -15.91 12.69
C MET A 153 8.17 -15.34 11.42
N ILE A 154 8.53 -14.04 11.41
CA ILE A 154 9.25 -13.44 10.29
C ILE A 154 10.63 -14.08 10.11
N GLN A 155 11.36 -14.34 11.19
CA GLN A 155 12.64 -15.04 11.12
C GLN A 155 12.47 -16.46 10.55
N ALA A 156 11.43 -17.19 10.98
CA ALA A 156 11.13 -18.55 10.53
C ALA A 156 10.59 -18.62 9.09
N ALA A 157 10.12 -17.52 8.52
CA ALA A 157 9.59 -17.43 7.16
C ALA A 157 10.63 -17.84 6.12
N LYS A 158 10.23 -18.59 5.08
CA LYS A 158 11.09 -19.00 3.97
C LYS A 158 11.07 -18.00 2.81
N GLY A 159 10.02 -17.17 2.73
CA GLY A 159 9.83 -16.21 1.65
C GLY A 159 10.86 -15.09 1.67
N GLU A 160 11.20 -14.60 0.49
CA GLU A 160 11.96 -13.37 0.29
C GLU A 160 11.15 -12.14 0.76
N TYR A 161 9.84 -12.26 0.66
CA TYR A 161 8.88 -11.28 1.15
C TYR A 161 8.02 -11.88 2.25
N VAL A 162 7.61 -11.02 3.16
CA VAL A 162 6.69 -11.36 4.23
C VAL A 162 5.44 -10.50 4.10
N ALA A 163 4.28 -11.11 4.22
CA ALA A 163 3.02 -10.40 4.36
C ALA A 163 2.40 -10.75 5.73
N LEU A 164 2.34 -9.76 6.62
CA LEU A 164 1.51 -9.86 7.83
C LEU A 164 0.07 -9.64 7.43
N LEU A 165 -0.81 -10.53 7.81
CA LEU A 165 -2.23 -10.47 7.46
C LEU A 165 -3.09 -10.75 8.68
N ASN A 166 -3.92 -9.81 9.05
CA ASN A 166 -4.87 -9.97 10.15
C ASN A 166 -5.90 -11.04 9.79
N ALA A 167 -6.06 -12.06 10.65
CA ALA A 167 -7.10 -13.07 10.48
C ALA A 167 -8.49 -12.42 10.42
N GLY A 168 -9.34 -12.91 9.51
CA GLY A 168 -10.64 -12.30 9.22
C GLY A 168 -10.62 -11.28 8.08
N LEU A 169 -9.45 -10.96 7.51
CA LEU A 169 -9.36 -10.20 6.26
C LEU A 169 -9.36 -11.13 5.06
N VAL A 170 -10.40 -11.11 4.26
CA VAL A 170 -10.55 -11.94 3.08
C VAL A 170 -10.36 -11.11 1.82
N PRO A 171 -9.49 -11.53 0.88
CA PRO A 171 -9.34 -10.86 -0.40
C PRO A 171 -10.63 -10.82 -1.20
N THR A 172 -10.93 -9.70 -1.84
CA THR A 172 -12.11 -9.57 -2.72
C THR A 172 -11.86 -10.08 -4.13
N LYS A 173 -10.57 -10.11 -4.54
CA LYS A 173 -10.09 -10.65 -5.84
C LYS A 173 -8.91 -11.57 -5.58
N ASN A 174 -8.68 -12.50 -6.51
CA ASN A 174 -7.62 -13.50 -6.34
C ASN A 174 -6.21 -12.99 -6.70
N ASP A 175 -6.09 -11.84 -7.34
CA ASP A 175 -4.83 -11.21 -7.74
C ASP A 175 -4.24 -10.26 -6.67
N TRP A 176 -4.88 -10.14 -5.51
CA TRP A 176 -4.52 -9.18 -4.46
C TRP A 176 -3.04 -9.21 -4.07
N LEU A 177 -2.46 -10.40 -3.90
CA LEU A 177 -1.06 -10.54 -3.52
C LEU A 177 -0.13 -10.17 -4.68
N LYS A 178 -0.52 -10.47 -5.93
CA LYS A 178 0.19 -10.03 -7.13
C LYS A 178 0.20 -8.50 -7.23
N GLU A 179 -0.90 -7.84 -6.91
CA GLU A 179 -0.99 -6.38 -6.91
C GLU A 179 -0.08 -5.76 -5.84
N LEU A 180 -0.01 -6.32 -4.64
CA LEU A 180 0.94 -5.88 -3.63
C LEU A 180 2.39 -6.12 -4.08
N MET A 181 2.69 -7.30 -4.62
CA MET A 181 4.02 -7.67 -5.10
C MET A 181 4.46 -6.85 -6.31
N ASN A 182 3.52 -6.38 -7.16
CA ASN A 182 3.84 -5.50 -8.27
C ASN A 182 4.59 -4.23 -7.80
N ILE A 183 4.21 -3.70 -6.65
CA ILE A 183 4.88 -2.54 -6.03
C ILE A 183 5.97 -2.98 -5.06
N GLY A 184 5.73 -4.03 -4.28
CA GLY A 184 6.64 -4.49 -3.22
C GLY A 184 8.03 -4.87 -3.71
N GLN A 185 8.17 -5.33 -4.96
CA GLN A 185 9.45 -5.69 -5.57
C GLN A 185 10.27 -4.48 -6.07
N GLN A 186 9.71 -3.26 -6.05
CA GLN A 186 10.49 -2.08 -6.39
C GLN A 186 11.57 -1.83 -5.32
N GLU A 187 12.79 -1.56 -5.75
CA GLU A 187 13.93 -1.30 -4.84
C GLU A 187 13.64 -0.15 -3.86
N THR A 188 12.85 0.81 -4.27
CA THR A 188 12.45 1.96 -3.43
C THR A 188 11.32 1.66 -2.46
N SER A 189 10.67 0.49 -2.55
CA SER A 189 9.56 0.11 -1.69
C SER A 189 10.04 -0.31 -0.30
N GLY A 190 9.40 0.22 0.72
CA GLY A 190 9.48 -0.23 2.09
C GLY A 190 8.32 -1.14 2.42
N LEU A 191 7.32 -0.59 3.09
CA LEU A 191 6.11 -1.29 3.46
C LEU A 191 5.00 -1.02 2.44
N VAL A 192 4.31 -2.09 2.00
CA VAL A 192 3.20 -2.01 1.06
C VAL A 192 1.93 -2.53 1.74
N THR A 193 0.83 -1.81 1.60
CA THR A 193 -0.47 -2.18 2.16
C THR A 193 -1.58 -2.12 1.12
N GLY A 194 -2.64 -2.91 1.32
CA GLY A 194 -3.84 -2.88 0.51
C GLY A 194 -4.94 -1.96 1.06
N ARG A 195 -6.08 -1.92 0.37
CA ARG A 195 -7.31 -1.31 0.85
C ARG A 195 -8.01 -2.29 1.78
N VAL A 196 -8.28 -1.87 3.01
CA VAL A 196 -9.14 -2.62 3.93
C VAL A 196 -10.53 -1.98 3.96
N VAL A 197 -11.56 -2.79 3.77
CA VAL A 197 -12.96 -2.37 3.85
C VAL A 197 -13.69 -3.22 4.87
N ASP A 198 -14.71 -2.65 5.50
CA ASP A 198 -15.59 -3.35 6.45
C ASP A 198 -16.57 -4.32 5.74
N ALA A 199 -17.38 -5.03 6.50
CA ALA A 199 -18.41 -5.94 6.00
C ALA A 199 -19.46 -5.24 5.09
N ARG A 200 -19.67 -3.92 5.26
CA ARG A 200 -20.56 -3.09 4.43
C ARG A 200 -19.85 -2.46 3.23
N TYR A 201 -18.60 -2.84 2.98
CA TYR A 201 -17.76 -2.29 1.92
C TYR A 201 -17.48 -0.78 2.08
N ARG A 202 -17.29 -0.32 3.34
CA ARG A 202 -16.77 1.01 3.66
C ARG A 202 -15.29 0.92 3.98
N VAL A 203 -14.55 1.95 3.63
CA VAL A 203 -13.11 2.03 3.92
C VAL A 203 -12.87 1.98 5.43
N GLU A 204 -12.06 1.04 5.87
CA GLU A 204 -11.47 1.01 7.21
C GLU A 204 -10.10 1.69 7.21
N THR A 205 -9.23 1.31 6.26
CA THR A 205 -7.95 1.98 6.08
C THR A 205 -7.46 1.95 4.63
N VAL A 206 -6.80 3.02 4.25
CA VAL A 206 -6.03 3.21 3.01
C VAL A 206 -4.65 3.82 3.34
N GLY A 207 -4.10 3.42 4.47
CA GLY A 207 -2.96 4.02 5.15
C GLY A 207 -3.40 4.97 6.26
N VAL A 208 -2.47 5.32 7.14
CA VAL A 208 -2.70 6.17 8.30
C VAL A 208 -1.65 7.29 8.40
N SER A 209 -1.98 8.34 9.13
CA SER A 209 -1.07 9.43 9.46
C SER A 209 -1.09 9.67 10.97
N VAL A 210 0.01 10.18 11.52
CA VAL A 210 0.09 10.57 12.93
C VAL A 210 -0.39 12.02 13.09
N ASP A 211 -1.37 12.23 13.96
CA ASP A 211 -1.78 13.55 14.45
C ASP A 211 -0.95 13.86 15.70
N THR A 212 0.14 14.57 15.50
CA THR A 212 1.09 14.90 16.59
C THR A 212 0.49 15.83 17.63
N ASP A 213 -0.46 16.68 17.24
CA ASP A 213 -1.11 17.64 18.15
C ASP A 213 -2.06 16.95 19.14
N LYS A 214 -2.72 15.88 18.69
CA LYS A 214 -3.71 15.13 19.47
C LYS A 214 -3.20 13.77 19.96
N GLY A 215 -1.99 13.38 19.56
CA GLY A 215 -1.40 12.10 19.93
C GLY A 215 -2.23 10.88 19.49
N ARG A 216 -2.75 10.88 18.28
CA ARG A 216 -3.62 9.84 17.76
C ARG A 216 -3.33 9.53 16.27
N LEU A 217 -3.85 8.42 15.79
CA LEU A 217 -3.86 8.13 14.36
C LEU A 217 -5.03 8.81 13.64
N LEU A 218 -4.77 9.26 12.46
CA LEU A 218 -5.75 9.70 11.48
C LEU A 218 -5.93 8.60 10.45
N TYR A 219 -7.18 8.28 10.18
CA TYR A 219 -7.59 7.32 9.16
C TYR A 219 -8.25 8.07 7.99
N PRO A 220 -7.47 8.51 7.00
CA PRO A 220 -8.04 9.18 5.82
C PRO A 220 -9.09 8.30 5.17
N GLU A 221 -10.19 8.92 4.73
CA GLU A 221 -11.29 8.25 4.01
C GLU A 221 -12.07 7.20 4.82
N LYS A 222 -11.78 6.98 6.11
CA LYS A 222 -12.51 5.99 6.93
C LYS A 222 -14.02 6.24 6.90
N GLY A 223 -14.79 5.17 6.69
CA GLY A 223 -16.25 5.20 6.58
C GLY A 223 -16.79 5.62 5.20
N THR A 224 -15.93 6.08 4.27
CA THR A 224 -16.33 6.37 2.88
C THR A 224 -16.68 5.09 2.14
N PRO A 225 -17.70 5.09 1.24
CA PRO A 225 -17.97 3.91 0.42
C PRO A 225 -16.74 3.42 -0.32
N GLY A 226 -16.43 2.13 -0.24
CA GLY A 226 -15.19 1.55 -0.77
C GLY A 226 -15.07 1.61 -2.31
N LYS A 227 -16.17 1.91 -3.03
CA LYS A 227 -16.16 2.17 -4.48
C LYS A 227 -15.98 3.65 -4.83
N SER A 228 -15.93 4.54 -3.83
CA SER A 228 -15.67 5.97 -4.04
C SER A 228 -14.24 6.18 -4.55
N LEU A 229 -14.05 7.27 -5.29
CA LEU A 229 -12.71 7.70 -5.69
C LEU A 229 -11.89 8.23 -4.50
N GLY A 230 -12.57 8.75 -3.47
CA GLY A 230 -11.96 9.49 -2.37
C GLY A 230 -11.50 10.89 -2.80
N TYR A 231 -11.05 11.67 -1.83
CA TYR A 231 -10.50 12.99 -2.08
C TYR A 231 -9.24 12.90 -2.97
N TYR A 232 -9.27 13.54 -4.14
CA TYR A 232 -8.20 13.45 -5.15
C TYR A 232 -7.74 12.01 -5.44
N TYR A 233 -8.70 11.10 -5.65
CA TYR A 233 -8.48 9.68 -5.95
C TYR A 233 -7.73 8.89 -4.87
N ARG A 234 -7.72 9.34 -3.62
CA ARG A 234 -6.98 8.70 -2.52
C ARG A 234 -7.41 7.26 -2.22
N ILE A 235 -8.66 6.90 -2.53
CA ILE A 235 -9.13 5.51 -2.42
C ILE A 235 -8.79 4.72 -3.67
N ALA A 236 -8.95 5.35 -4.84
CA ALA A 236 -8.95 4.66 -6.13
C ALA A 236 -7.55 4.39 -6.69
N LEU A 237 -6.55 5.20 -6.36
CA LEU A 237 -5.21 5.10 -6.95
C LEU A 237 -4.14 4.74 -5.91
N PRO A 238 -3.09 3.97 -6.30
CA PRO A 238 -1.91 3.76 -5.47
C PRO A 238 -1.21 5.09 -5.14
N ARG A 239 -0.67 5.19 -3.93
CA ARG A 239 0.04 6.39 -3.49
C ARG A 239 1.01 6.11 -2.37
N ASN A 240 1.98 7.00 -2.19
CA ASN A 240 2.81 6.99 -1.00
C ASN A 240 1.99 7.37 0.24
N ILE A 241 2.31 6.75 1.37
CA ILE A 241 1.68 6.97 2.67
C ILE A 241 2.76 7.13 3.75
N GLN A 242 2.44 7.81 4.83
CA GLN A 242 3.33 7.87 5.99
C GLN A 242 3.45 6.49 6.62
N ALA A 243 2.31 5.87 6.92
CA ALA A 243 2.29 4.61 7.64
C ALA A 243 1.04 3.76 7.30
N ALA A 244 1.08 2.51 7.72
CA ALA A 244 -0.05 1.59 7.69
C ALA A 244 -0.22 0.88 9.03
N THR A 245 -1.42 0.38 9.30
CA THR A 245 -1.72 -0.50 10.42
C THR A 245 -1.32 -1.95 10.12
N GLU A 246 -1.25 -2.80 11.12
CA GLU A 246 -0.86 -4.21 10.97
C GLU A 246 -1.85 -5.07 10.16
N ASP A 247 -2.96 -4.53 9.72
CA ASP A 247 -4.03 -5.30 9.06
C ASP A 247 -3.54 -6.08 7.83
N CYS A 248 -2.73 -5.42 6.99
CA CYS A 248 -2.09 -6.05 5.82
C CYS A 248 -0.80 -5.30 5.52
N LEU A 249 0.35 -5.92 5.76
CA LEU A 249 1.67 -5.33 5.54
C LEU A 249 2.55 -6.29 4.74
N LEU A 250 2.95 -5.88 3.54
CA LEU A 250 3.93 -6.60 2.74
C LEU A 250 5.26 -5.85 2.74
N PHE A 251 6.37 -6.57 2.93
CA PHE A 251 7.73 -6.01 2.89
C PHE A 251 8.78 -7.06 2.53
N ASN A 252 9.96 -6.62 2.10
CA ASN A 252 11.09 -7.51 1.88
C ASN A 252 11.67 -7.97 3.23
N LYS A 253 11.83 -9.29 3.40
CA LYS A 253 12.31 -9.89 4.64
C LYS A 253 13.73 -9.44 5.01
N GLN A 254 14.66 -9.45 4.05
CA GLN A 254 16.04 -9.08 4.32
C GLN A 254 16.16 -7.60 4.73
N LEU A 255 15.38 -6.75 4.10
CA LEU A 255 15.33 -5.33 4.48
C LEU A 255 14.80 -5.18 5.92
N TYR A 256 13.73 -5.91 6.29
CA TYR A 256 13.20 -5.92 7.66
C TYR A 256 14.24 -6.40 8.69
N LEU A 257 15.01 -7.43 8.37
CA LEU A 257 16.03 -7.97 9.29
C LEU A 257 17.20 -6.99 9.54
N ASN A 258 17.35 -5.98 8.70
CA ASN A 258 18.34 -4.90 8.88
C ASN A 258 17.78 -3.71 9.71
N LEU A 259 16.49 -3.77 10.09
CA LEU A 259 15.83 -2.79 10.95
C LEU A 259 15.81 -3.27 12.40
N GLU A 260 15.33 -2.43 13.30
CA GLU A 260 15.11 -2.82 14.70
C GLU A 260 14.01 -3.90 14.83
N GLY A 261 13.12 -3.97 13.83
CA GLY A 261 12.03 -4.91 13.79
C GLY A 261 10.77 -4.42 14.51
N ILE A 262 9.80 -5.33 14.65
CA ILE A 262 8.51 -5.04 15.27
C ILE A 262 8.67 -4.90 16.79
N ASN A 263 8.20 -3.78 17.36
CA ASN A 263 8.07 -3.61 18.78
C ASN A 263 6.71 -4.13 19.26
N GLU A 264 6.69 -5.34 19.78
CA GLU A 264 5.45 -6.01 20.23
C GLU A 264 4.83 -5.41 21.50
N ASN A 265 5.52 -4.48 22.17
CA ASN A 265 4.97 -3.74 23.30
C ASN A 265 4.01 -2.62 22.85
N LEU A 266 4.15 -2.16 21.60
CA LEU A 266 3.20 -1.23 21.02
C LEU A 266 1.89 -1.96 20.65
N GLY A 267 0.76 -1.30 20.83
CA GLY A 267 -0.52 -1.83 20.33
C GLY A 267 -0.50 -2.03 18.79
N LYS A 268 -1.34 -2.91 18.29
CA LYS A 268 -1.35 -3.34 16.87
C LYS A 268 -1.31 -2.20 15.86
N GLU A 269 -2.07 -1.14 16.10
CA GLU A 269 -2.09 0.04 15.21
C GLU A 269 -0.71 0.73 15.19
N TRP A 270 -0.10 0.92 16.34
CA TRP A 270 1.16 1.62 16.50
C TRP A 270 2.38 0.80 16.06
N MET A 271 2.31 -0.53 16.15
CA MET A 271 3.37 -1.42 15.62
C MET A 271 3.57 -1.23 14.13
N GLY A 272 2.48 -1.18 13.36
CA GLY A 272 2.55 -0.95 11.91
C GLY A 272 3.09 0.44 11.59
N VAL A 273 2.74 1.45 12.40
CA VAL A 273 3.25 2.82 12.27
C VAL A 273 4.75 2.87 12.57
N ASP A 274 5.20 2.29 13.68
CA ASP A 274 6.62 2.24 14.03
C ASP A 274 7.45 1.55 12.93
N LEU A 275 6.98 0.40 12.46
CA LEU A 275 7.63 -0.31 11.36
C LEU A 275 7.67 0.52 10.07
N SER A 276 6.59 1.23 9.76
CA SER A 276 6.55 2.13 8.60
C SER A 276 7.59 3.25 8.69
N LEU A 277 7.75 3.84 9.87
CA LEU A 277 8.76 4.88 10.12
C LEU A 277 10.18 4.33 10.03
N GLN A 278 10.43 3.09 10.47
CA GLN A 278 11.73 2.44 10.31
C GLN A 278 12.09 2.26 8.83
N PHE A 279 11.17 1.79 7.99
CA PHE A 279 11.38 1.71 6.54
C PHE A 279 11.63 3.09 5.92
N ALA A 280 10.88 4.11 6.33
CA ALA A 280 11.07 5.48 5.84
C ALA A 280 12.45 6.02 6.23
N SER A 281 12.93 5.77 7.47
CA SER A 281 14.26 6.14 7.93
C SER A 281 15.38 5.42 7.18
N ALA A 282 15.11 4.22 6.68
CA ALA A 282 16.01 3.48 5.79
C ALA A 282 15.94 3.99 4.33
N GLY A 283 15.30 5.12 4.05
CA GLY A 283 15.19 5.74 2.72
C GLY A 283 14.19 5.05 1.80
N LYS A 284 13.31 4.20 2.34
CA LYS A 284 12.27 3.49 1.56
C LYS A 284 10.94 4.24 1.63
N ARG A 285 10.05 3.96 0.68
CA ARG A 285 8.71 4.55 0.60
C ARG A 285 7.66 3.53 1.00
N ASN A 286 6.76 3.92 1.90
CA ASN A 286 5.58 3.14 2.21
C ASN A 286 4.48 3.44 1.18
N VAL A 287 3.82 2.41 0.68
CA VAL A 287 2.89 2.54 -0.45
C VAL A 287 1.56 1.85 -0.16
N TYR A 288 0.48 2.58 -0.40
CA TYR A 288 -0.86 2.04 -0.48
C TYR A 288 -1.16 1.59 -1.90
N VAL A 289 -1.66 0.37 -2.07
CA VAL A 289 -2.04 -0.25 -3.35
C VAL A 289 -3.54 -0.42 -3.41
N SER A 290 -4.21 0.41 -4.20
CA SER A 290 -5.68 0.45 -4.29
C SER A 290 -6.32 -0.79 -4.91
N TYR A 291 -5.57 -1.55 -5.69
CA TYR A 291 -6.04 -2.74 -6.41
C TYR A 291 -6.10 -3.99 -5.52
N ALA A 292 -5.32 -4.05 -4.46
CA ALA A 292 -5.37 -5.10 -3.45
C ALA A 292 -6.44 -4.76 -2.40
N ILE A 293 -7.63 -5.35 -2.51
CA ILE A 293 -8.75 -5.06 -1.63
C ILE A 293 -9.03 -6.25 -0.73
N LEU A 294 -8.98 -6.01 0.57
CA LEU A 294 -9.25 -6.97 1.62
C LEU A 294 -10.52 -6.53 2.37
N LYS A 295 -11.44 -7.45 2.52
CA LYS A 295 -12.71 -7.21 3.21
C LYS A 295 -12.68 -7.86 4.58
N ALA A 296 -12.97 -7.08 5.61
CA ALA A 296 -13.13 -7.58 6.96
C ALA A 296 -14.39 -8.44 7.10
N ASP A 297 -14.28 -9.55 7.81
CA ASP A 297 -15.42 -10.29 8.32
C ASP A 297 -16.18 -9.42 9.35
N GLU A 298 -17.49 -9.65 9.51
CA GLU A 298 -18.31 -8.91 10.48
C GLU A 298 -17.80 -9.01 11.92
N LYS A 299 -17.02 -10.05 12.19
CA LYS A 299 -16.42 -10.35 13.50
C LYS A 299 -15.02 -9.83 13.71
N MET A 300 -14.44 -9.11 12.75
CA MET A 300 -13.12 -8.52 12.95
C MET A 300 -13.16 -7.57 14.14
N GLN A 301 -12.52 -7.97 15.23
CA GLN A 301 -12.50 -7.20 16.46
C GLN A 301 -11.91 -5.81 16.22
N ASN A 302 -12.57 -4.81 16.77
CA ASN A 302 -12.09 -3.43 16.78
C ASN A 302 -10.61 -3.38 17.20
N HIS A 303 -9.87 -2.58 16.50
CA HIS A 303 -8.46 -2.29 16.75
C HIS A 303 -8.20 -2.12 18.25
N ASP A 304 -7.22 -2.85 18.75
CA ASP A 304 -6.81 -2.78 20.15
C ASP A 304 -6.23 -1.37 20.42
N LYS A 305 -6.95 -0.61 21.23
CA LYS A 305 -6.52 0.75 21.62
C LYS A 305 -5.32 0.75 22.59
N LYS A 306 -4.71 -0.40 22.85
CA LYS A 306 -3.51 -0.50 23.66
C LYS A 306 -2.31 -0.01 22.87
N GLY A 307 -1.49 0.75 23.49
CA GLY A 307 -0.35 1.45 22.92
C GLY A 307 -0.61 2.94 22.86
N SER A 308 0.42 3.71 23.06
CA SER A 308 0.27 5.14 23.15
C SER A 308 1.16 5.87 22.17
N TYR A 309 0.65 6.97 21.65
CA TYR A 309 1.47 7.97 20.98
C TYR A 309 2.73 8.33 21.76
N LYS A 310 2.66 8.31 23.10
CA LYS A 310 3.76 8.63 23.99
C LYS A 310 4.97 7.73 23.72
N GLU A 311 4.78 6.41 23.67
CA GLU A 311 5.86 5.45 23.41
C GLU A 311 6.49 5.65 22.01
N LEU A 312 5.67 5.98 21.01
CA LEU A 312 6.15 6.30 19.67
C LEU A 312 6.96 7.62 19.67
N ALA A 313 6.47 8.65 20.38
CA ALA A 313 7.10 9.96 20.47
C ALA A 313 8.40 9.95 21.32
N GLU A 314 8.60 8.97 22.20
CA GLU A 314 9.87 8.76 22.89
C GLU A 314 10.95 8.19 21.96
N LYS A 315 10.55 7.45 20.93
CA LYS A 315 11.45 6.84 19.96
C LYS A 315 11.76 7.73 18.76
N TRP A 316 10.75 8.45 18.25
CA TRP A 316 10.84 9.20 17.00
C TRP A 316 10.87 10.70 17.21
N THR A 317 11.68 11.42 16.40
CA THR A 317 11.68 12.89 16.42
C THR A 317 10.35 13.46 15.90
N ALA A 318 10.05 14.69 16.31
CA ALA A 318 8.83 15.36 15.86
C ALA A 318 8.75 15.45 14.33
N GLU A 319 9.89 15.68 13.65
CA GLU A 319 9.96 15.73 12.18
C GLU A 319 9.62 14.39 11.52
N ALA A 320 10.07 13.27 12.09
CA ALA A 320 9.77 11.94 11.58
C ALA A 320 8.28 11.58 11.72
N LEU A 321 7.60 12.16 12.69
CA LEU A 321 6.18 11.96 12.94
C LEU A 321 5.27 12.82 12.05
N VAL A 322 5.81 13.83 11.36
CA VAL A 322 5.03 14.63 10.40
C VAL A 322 4.82 13.84 9.11
N ASP A 323 3.57 13.76 8.66
CA ASP A 323 3.24 13.11 7.39
C ASP A 323 3.73 13.97 6.20
N PRO A 324 4.76 13.51 5.44
CA PRO A 324 5.32 14.28 4.31
C PRO A 324 4.37 14.35 3.10
N TYR A 325 3.31 13.53 3.08
CA TYR A 325 2.35 13.44 1.98
C TYR A 325 1.04 14.18 2.28
N ARG A 326 0.93 14.82 3.43
CA ARG A 326 -0.24 15.60 3.85
C ARG A 326 0.01 17.09 3.69
N ASN A 327 -0.95 17.79 3.07
CA ASN A 327 -0.91 19.24 3.08
C ASN A 327 -1.28 19.75 4.48
N PRO A 328 -0.39 20.51 5.18
CA PRO A 328 -0.66 20.97 6.54
C PRO A 328 -1.83 21.98 6.63
N LYS A 329 -2.25 22.57 5.51
CA LYS A 329 -3.38 23.52 5.45
C LYS A 329 -4.74 22.85 5.18
N HIS A 330 -4.76 21.56 4.89
CA HIS A 330 -5.99 20.79 4.71
C HIS A 330 -6.08 19.77 5.86
N LEU A 331 -6.76 20.18 6.90
CA LEU A 331 -7.13 19.35 8.06
C LEU A 331 -8.36 18.52 7.76
#